data_901e9d256c14236eab58f6d4e20263ad
#
_entry.id   901e9d256c14236eab58f6d4e20263ad
#
_cell.length_a   1.000
_cell.length_b   1.000
_cell.length_c   1.000
_cell.angle_alpha   90.00
_cell.angle_beta   90.00
_cell.angle_gamma   90.00
#
_symmetry.space_group_name_H-M   'P 1'
#
loop_
_entity.id
_entity.type
_entity.pdbx_description
1 polymer ?
#
loop_
_entity_poly.entity_id
_entity_poly.type
_entity_poly.pdbx_seq_one_letter_code
_entity_poly.pdbx_strand_id
1 'polypeptide(L)'
;HYQMCEPGKKIAAEWLESRCRDAPADARYSDSGVYYEMCVNPFKVRADYLDTLNRRQQMLQPNLVVWPPDKSTGISPVFYEEVPDPLPDYSVSGYPLSVEVNPRVGDAVALKAFRLFREEKSGRVPVENTRLLDAQSDPNKRLSDRQFVLFPLERLEWNTRYHAEAVLNLGGSIVEKRWSFTTSSTPA
;
A
#
# COMPACT_ATOMS: atom_id res chain seq x y z
N HIS A 1 5.72 -11.37 3.07
CA HIS A 1 5.04 -11.13 1.81
C HIS A 1 5.87 -11.67 0.67
N TYR A 2 5.56 -12.89 0.21
CA TYR A 2 6.16 -13.37 -1.03
C TYR A 2 5.25 -12.95 -2.19
N GLN A 3 5.41 -11.72 -2.65
CA GLN A 3 5.09 -11.43 -4.04
C GLN A 3 6.17 -12.15 -4.87
N MET A 4 5.87 -13.36 -5.32
CA MET A 4 6.71 -13.98 -6.30
C MET A 4 6.66 -13.11 -7.57
N CYS A 5 7.79 -12.64 -8.02
CA CYS A 5 7.90 -11.96 -9.32
C CYS A 5 7.39 -12.89 -10.43
N GLU A 6 6.95 -12.33 -11.55
CA GLU A 6 6.38 -13.13 -12.67
C GLU A 6 7.27 -14.30 -13.12
N PRO A 7 8.62 -14.17 -13.21
CA PRO A 7 9.48 -15.32 -13.43
C PRO A 7 9.35 -16.42 -12.37
N GLY A 8 9.24 -16.06 -11.09
CA GLY A 8 9.06 -17.05 -10.02
C GLY A 8 7.72 -17.77 -10.09
N LYS A 9 6.64 -17.09 -10.50
CA LYS A 9 5.32 -17.69 -10.74
C LYS A 9 5.38 -18.70 -11.89
N LYS A 10 6.09 -18.38 -12.97
CA LYS A 10 6.28 -19.25 -14.12
C LYS A 10 7.05 -20.52 -13.72
N ILE A 11 8.18 -20.39 -13.04
CA ILE A 11 8.98 -21.50 -12.55
C ILE A 11 8.17 -22.41 -11.61
N ALA A 12 7.38 -21.83 -10.70
CA ALA A 12 6.54 -22.62 -9.81
C ALA A 12 5.44 -23.37 -10.57
N ALA A 13 4.86 -22.79 -11.62
CA ALA A 13 3.88 -23.46 -12.48
C ALA A 13 4.51 -24.62 -13.26
N GLU A 14 5.65 -24.40 -13.87
CA GLU A 14 6.41 -25.42 -14.61
C GLU A 14 6.84 -26.56 -13.69
N TRP A 15 7.26 -26.26 -12.47
CA TRP A 15 7.63 -27.27 -11.48
C TRP A 15 6.43 -28.14 -11.06
N LEU A 16 5.27 -27.52 -10.78
CA LEU A 16 4.03 -28.22 -10.48
C LEU A 16 3.60 -29.11 -11.65
N GLU A 17 3.61 -28.58 -12.86
CA GLU A 17 3.25 -29.30 -14.05
C GLU A 17 4.16 -30.52 -14.27
N SER A 18 5.46 -30.37 -14.09
CA SER A 18 6.41 -31.48 -14.21
C SER A 18 6.19 -32.58 -13.15
N ARG A 19 5.84 -32.18 -11.91
CA ARG A 19 5.60 -33.11 -10.81
C ARG A 19 4.27 -33.85 -10.91
N CYS A 20 3.25 -33.20 -11.48
CA CYS A 20 1.92 -33.75 -11.61
C CYS A 20 1.68 -34.47 -12.95
N ARG A 21 2.64 -34.45 -13.87
CA ARG A 21 2.50 -35.04 -15.23
C ARG A 21 2.12 -36.50 -15.19
N ASP A 22 2.70 -37.25 -14.26
CA ASP A 22 2.52 -38.70 -14.13
C ASP A 22 1.58 -39.07 -12.99
N ALA A 23 0.87 -38.08 -12.41
CA ALA A 23 -0.09 -38.35 -11.37
C ALA A 23 -1.27 -39.13 -11.96
N PRO A 24 -1.61 -40.35 -11.45
CA PRO A 24 -2.74 -41.11 -11.97
C PRO A 24 -4.03 -40.31 -11.77
N ALA A 25 -4.90 -40.33 -12.78
CA ALA A 25 -6.18 -39.61 -12.77
C ALA A 25 -7.11 -40.03 -11.61
N ASP A 26 -6.88 -41.17 -11.04
CA ASP A 26 -7.59 -41.78 -9.90
C ASP A 26 -6.80 -41.72 -8.60
N ALA A 27 -5.68 -41.02 -8.56
CA ALA A 27 -4.88 -40.83 -7.35
C ALA A 27 -5.70 -40.10 -6.27
N ARG A 28 -6.66 -40.78 -5.74
CA ARG A 28 -7.45 -40.39 -4.59
C ARG A 28 -6.60 -40.64 -3.35
N TYR A 29 -5.92 -39.60 -2.91
CA TYR A 29 -5.33 -39.56 -1.58
C TYR A 29 -4.19 -40.50 -1.27
N SER A 30 -3.02 -40.01 -1.46
CA SER A 30 -2.06 -40.16 -0.40
C SER A 30 -2.36 -39.09 0.65
N ASP A 31 -2.23 -39.40 1.85
CA ASP A 31 -2.20 -38.67 3.14
C ASP A 31 -2.55 -37.16 3.25
N SER A 32 -2.81 -36.44 2.18
CA SER A 32 -3.36 -35.11 2.22
C SER A 32 -4.17 -34.80 0.98
N GLY A 33 -5.44 -34.50 1.15
CA GLY A 33 -6.34 -34.02 0.09
C GLY A 33 -5.81 -32.82 -0.69
N VAL A 34 -4.83 -32.13 -0.12
CA VAL A 34 -4.09 -31.03 -0.73
C VAL A 34 -3.22 -31.50 -1.91
N TYR A 35 -2.56 -32.67 -1.81
CA TYR A 35 -1.71 -33.17 -2.89
C TYR A 35 -2.52 -33.59 -4.11
N TYR A 36 -3.64 -34.27 -3.89
CA TYR A 36 -4.54 -34.69 -4.96
C TYR A 36 -5.11 -33.46 -5.71
N GLU A 37 -5.61 -32.48 -5.00
CA GLU A 37 -6.15 -31.27 -5.64
C GLU A 37 -5.08 -30.49 -6.39
N MET A 38 -3.87 -30.39 -5.87
CA MET A 38 -2.76 -29.72 -6.55
C MET A 38 -2.39 -30.40 -7.87
N CYS A 39 -2.44 -31.72 -7.94
CA CYS A 39 -2.08 -32.45 -9.15
C CYS A 39 -3.24 -32.58 -10.15
N VAL A 40 -4.48 -32.70 -9.67
CA VAL A 40 -5.66 -32.89 -10.53
C VAL A 40 -6.24 -31.56 -11.02
N ASN A 41 -6.20 -30.52 -10.19
CA ASN A 41 -6.69 -29.20 -10.56
C ASN A 41 -5.83 -28.07 -9.99
N PRO A 42 -4.56 -27.96 -10.42
CA PRO A 42 -3.62 -26.99 -9.85
C PRO A 42 -4.07 -25.55 -10.04
N PHE A 43 -4.83 -25.26 -11.08
CA PHE A 43 -5.32 -23.90 -11.34
C PHE A 43 -6.42 -23.50 -10.36
N LYS A 44 -7.34 -24.40 -10.06
CA LYS A 44 -8.40 -24.15 -9.09
C LYS A 44 -7.85 -23.95 -7.68
N VAL A 45 -6.99 -24.86 -7.23
CA VAL A 45 -6.37 -24.76 -5.90
C VAL A 45 -5.57 -23.49 -5.75
N ARG A 46 -4.85 -23.09 -6.80
CA ARG A 46 -4.09 -21.85 -6.79
C ARG A 46 -5.00 -20.62 -6.70
N ALA A 47 -6.10 -20.60 -7.46
CA ALA A 47 -7.06 -19.50 -7.43
C ALA A 47 -7.75 -19.41 -6.07
N ASP A 48 -8.22 -20.51 -5.53
CA ASP A 48 -8.88 -20.60 -4.22
C ASP A 48 -7.91 -20.20 -3.08
N TYR A 49 -6.65 -20.63 -3.17
CA TYR A 49 -5.61 -20.25 -2.21
C TYR A 49 -5.31 -18.78 -2.23
N LEU A 50 -5.13 -18.20 -3.42
CA LEU A 50 -4.88 -16.76 -3.57
C LEU A 50 -6.08 -15.92 -3.11
N ASP A 51 -7.29 -16.36 -3.43
CA ASP A 51 -8.51 -15.69 -2.97
C ASP A 51 -8.63 -15.75 -1.43
N THR A 52 -8.35 -16.92 -0.84
CA THR A 52 -8.34 -17.09 0.61
C THR A 52 -7.28 -16.22 1.30
N LEU A 53 -6.07 -16.15 0.74
CA LEU A 53 -5.02 -15.27 1.24
C LEU A 53 -5.42 -13.81 1.15
N ASN A 54 -5.96 -13.39 0.02
CA ASN A 54 -6.40 -12.02 -0.18
C ASN A 54 -7.52 -11.65 0.79
N ARG A 55 -8.52 -12.51 0.95
CA ARG A 55 -9.60 -12.28 1.93
C ARG A 55 -9.06 -12.20 3.35
N ARG A 56 -8.16 -13.10 3.72
CA ARG A 56 -7.55 -13.09 5.06
C ARG A 56 -6.73 -11.82 5.30
N GLN A 57 -5.95 -11.39 4.34
CA GLN A 57 -5.20 -10.14 4.42
C GLN A 57 -6.13 -8.94 4.58
N GLN A 58 -7.19 -8.86 3.78
CA GLN A 58 -8.20 -7.81 3.87
C GLN A 58 -8.91 -7.78 5.22
N MET A 59 -9.21 -8.95 5.80
CA MET A 59 -9.85 -9.04 7.12
C MET A 59 -8.94 -8.63 8.28
N LEU A 60 -7.64 -8.84 8.15
CA LEU A 60 -6.65 -8.53 9.19
C LEU A 60 -6.17 -7.07 9.14
N GLN A 61 -6.38 -6.39 8.03
CA GLN A 61 -5.96 -4.99 7.89
C GLN A 61 -7.02 -4.03 8.43
N PRO A 62 -6.59 -2.89 9.00
CA PRO A 62 -7.51 -1.82 9.37
C PRO A 62 -8.22 -1.26 8.12
N ASN A 63 -9.33 -0.57 8.34
CA ASN A 63 -10.10 0.05 7.25
C ASN A 63 -9.30 1.09 6.47
N LEU A 64 -8.39 1.78 7.17
CA LEU A 64 -7.46 2.75 6.59
C LEU A 64 -6.04 2.37 6.96
N VAL A 65 -5.18 2.31 5.96
CA VAL A 65 -3.73 2.18 6.14
C VAL A 65 -3.10 3.53 5.81
N VAL A 66 -2.25 4.00 6.68
CA VAL A 66 -1.55 5.28 6.51
C VAL A 66 -0.05 5.08 6.46
N TRP A 67 0.62 5.94 5.72
CA TRP A 67 2.06 6.03 5.68
C TRP A 67 2.52 7.48 5.79
N PRO A 68 3.59 7.81 6.52
CA PRO A 68 4.31 6.93 7.47
C PRO A 68 3.41 6.40 8.57
N PRO A 69 3.78 5.27 9.23
CA PRO A 69 2.99 4.72 10.34
C PRO A 69 2.86 5.73 11.49
N ASP A 70 1.73 5.69 12.20
CA ASP A 70 1.50 6.58 13.34
C ASP A 70 2.61 6.46 14.39
N LYS A 71 3.10 7.62 14.85
CA LYS A 71 4.19 7.77 15.83
C LYS A 71 5.55 7.21 15.37
N SER A 72 5.70 6.92 14.09
CA SER A 72 7.00 6.50 13.56
C SER A 72 8.04 7.62 13.67
N THR A 73 9.30 7.22 13.75
CA THR A 73 10.46 8.10 13.85
C THR A 73 11.50 7.73 12.79
N GLY A 74 12.47 8.62 12.55
CA GLY A 74 13.51 8.35 11.58
C GLY A 74 13.04 8.40 10.12
N ILE A 75 11.95 9.10 9.86
CA ILE A 75 11.43 9.28 8.51
C ILE A 75 12.34 10.24 7.74
N SER A 76 12.73 9.88 6.51
CA SER A 76 13.49 10.78 5.66
C SER A 76 12.73 12.09 5.45
N PRO A 77 13.35 13.26 5.60
CA PRO A 77 12.68 14.54 5.28
C PRO A 77 12.60 14.78 3.77
N VAL A 78 13.24 13.92 2.96
CA VAL A 78 13.44 14.12 1.53
C VAL A 78 12.96 12.90 0.77
N PHE A 79 12.34 13.15 -0.37
CA PHE A 79 12.04 12.17 -1.39
C PHE A 79 12.75 12.59 -2.68
N TYR A 80 13.50 11.66 -3.25
CA TYR A 80 14.16 11.82 -4.55
C TYR A 80 13.31 11.19 -5.64
N GLU A 81 13.53 11.59 -6.88
CA GLU A 81 12.86 11.01 -8.03
C GLU A 81 13.00 9.48 -8.07
N GLU A 82 11.97 8.80 -8.50
CA GLU A 82 11.92 7.34 -8.68
C GLU A 82 11.53 7.01 -10.12
N VAL A 83 11.63 5.75 -10.50
CA VAL A 83 11.21 5.28 -11.82
C VAL A 83 10.07 4.26 -11.65
N PRO A 84 8.84 4.56 -12.10
CA PRO A 84 8.38 5.81 -12.73
C PRO A 84 8.24 6.95 -11.73
N ASP A 85 8.56 8.17 -12.17
CA ASP A 85 8.55 9.36 -11.32
C ASP A 85 7.11 9.88 -11.08
N PRO A 86 6.67 9.98 -9.81
CA PRO A 86 5.35 10.52 -9.48
C PRO A 86 5.28 12.05 -9.59
N LEU A 87 6.43 12.75 -9.57
CA LEU A 87 6.53 14.20 -9.63
C LEU A 87 7.52 14.63 -10.73
N PRO A 88 7.19 14.47 -12.03
CA PRO A 88 8.14 14.68 -13.12
C PRO A 88 8.74 16.08 -13.21
N ASP A 89 8.14 17.06 -12.55
CA ASP A 89 8.56 18.46 -12.48
C ASP A 89 9.38 18.81 -11.22
N TYR A 90 9.65 17.81 -10.33
CA TYR A 90 10.42 17.98 -9.10
C TYR A 90 11.44 16.86 -8.92
N SER A 91 12.71 17.18 -8.98
CA SER A 91 13.79 16.22 -8.68
C SER A 91 13.89 15.90 -7.18
N VAL A 92 13.40 16.77 -6.32
CA VAL A 92 13.43 16.63 -4.86
C VAL A 92 12.18 17.22 -4.26
N SER A 93 11.53 16.47 -3.40
CA SER A 93 10.37 16.91 -2.61
C SER A 93 10.52 16.52 -1.14
N GLY A 94 9.55 16.85 -0.33
CA GLY A 94 9.39 16.27 1.00
C GLY A 94 8.91 14.83 0.90
N TYR A 95 9.13 14.06 1.96
CA TYR A 95 8.72 12.65 2.00
C TYR A 95 7.18 12.52 1.88
N PRO A 96 6.69 11.65 0.98
CA PRO A 96 5.26 11.53 0.73
C PRO A 96 4.52 10.84 1.88
N LEU A 97 3.27 11.25 2.04
CA LEU A 97 2.31 10.60 2.92
C LEU A 97 1.25 9.90 2.08
N SER A 98 0.74 8.78 2.56
CA SER A 98 -0.34 8.09 1.87
C SER A 98 -1.44 7.63 2.80
N VAL A 99 -2.64 7.54 2.23
CA VAL A 99 -3.82 6.88 2.81
C VAL A 99 -4.33 5.88 1.81
N GLU A 100 -4.51 4.65 2.25
CA GLU A 100 -5.13 3.60 1.49
C GLU A 100 -6.37 3.07 2.21
N VAL A 101 -7.48 2.97 1.47
CA VAL A 101 -8.73 2.42 1.99
C VAL A 101 -8.79 0.93 1.67
N ASN A 102 -8.97 0.12 2.71
CA ASN A 102 -9.10 -1.33 2.54
C ASN A 102 -10.26 -1.66 1.58
N PRO A 103 -10.05 -2.52 0.56
CA PRO A 103 -11.09 -2.88 -0.42
C PRO A 103 -12.39 -3.43 0.18
N ARG A 104 -12.35 -3.98 1.40
CA ARG A 104 -13.55 -4.46 2.10
C ARG A 104 -14.48 -3.35 2.59
N VAL A 105 -13.97 -2.11 2.65
CA VAL A 105 -14.76 -0.96 3.13
C VAL A 105 -15.56 -0.40 1.98
N GLY A 106 -16.87 -0.58 2.01
CA GLY A 106 -17.87 0.06 1.19
C GLY A 106 -17.55 0.39 -0.27
N ASP A 107 -18.51 0.74 -1.06
CA ASP A 107 -18.35 0.83 -2.50
C ASP A 107 -17.78 2.18 -2.97
N ALA A 108 -18.12 3.27 -2.30
CA ALA A 108 -17.71 4.61 -2.70
C ALA A 108 -16.69 5.21 -1.72
N VAL A 109 -15.57 5.65 -2.26
CA VAL A 109 -14.50 6.33 -1.52
C VAL A 109 -14.29 7.72 -2.12
N ALA A 110 -14.33 8.74 -1.28
CA ALA A 110 -13.99 10.09 -1.67
C ALA A 110 -13.12 10.76 -0.61
N LEU A 111 -11.97 11.27 -1.02
CA LEU A 111 -11.14 12.11 -0.16
C LEU A 111 -11.74 13.50 -0.09
N LYS A 112 -11.96 14.01 1.13
CA LYS A 112 -12.46 15.37 1.39
C LYS A 112 -11.37 16.36 1.75
N ALA A 113 -10.38 15.89 2.49
CA ALA A 113 -9.21 16.69 2.85
C ALA A 113 -8.02 15.77 3.15
N PHE A 114 -6.83 16.23 2.81
CA PHE A 114 -5.58 15.61 3.22
C PHE A 114 -4.59 16.72 3.52
N ARG A 115 -4.18 16.85 4.78
CA ARG A 115 -3.40 17.97 5.29
C ARG A 115 -2.20 17.50 6.09
N LEU A 116 -1.14 18.30 6.05
CA LEU A 116 0.08 18.10 6.83
C LEU A 116 0.35 19.37 7.66
N PHE A 117 0.76 19.18 8.90
CA PHE A 117 1.13 20.24 9.82
C PHE A 117 2.50 19.96 10.40
N ARG A 118 3.33 20.99 10.50
CA ARG A 118 4.59 20.96 11.22
C ARG A 118 4.35 21.36 12.68
N GLU A 119 4.93 20.63 13.62
CA GLU A 119 4.90 20.97 15.03
C GLU A 119 5.96 22.03 15.33
N GLU A 120 5.55 23.12 15.90
CA GLU A 120 6.42 24.22 16.37
C GLU A 120 6.14 24.52 17.85
N LYS A 121 6.99 25.30 18.48
CA LYS A 121 6.80 25.75 19.88
C LYS A 121 5.49 26.53 20.08
N SER A 122 5.05 27.23 19.05
CA SER A 122 3.81 28.01 19.03
C SER A 122 2.56 27.21 18.70
N GLY A 123 2.70 25.94 18.32
CA GLY A 123 1.61 25.06 17.89
C GLY A 123 1.86 24.41 16.55
N ARG A 124 0.80 23.97 15.87
CA ARG A 124 0.87 23.31 14.57
C ARG A 124 0.73 24.32 13.45
N VAL A 125 1.68 24.33 12.54
CA VAL A 125 1.70 25.22 11.36
C VAL A 125 1.41 24.37 10.12
N PRO A 126 0.42 24.75 9.28
CA PRO A 126 0.13 24.01 8.06
C PRO A 126 1.30 24.05 7.07
N VAL A 127 1.55 22.93 6.43
CA VAL A 127 2.45 22.82 5.27
C VAL A 127 1.59 23.05 4.02
N GLU A 128 1.66 24.25 3.47
CA GLU A 128 0.72 24.67 2.41
C GLU A 128 1.15 24.23 1.02
N ASN A 129 2.46 24.19 0.73
CA ASN A 129 2.98 23.82 -0.58
C ASN A 129 3.00 22.29 -0.73
N THR A 130 1.84 21.72 -1.06
CA THR A 130 1.66 20.28 -1.22
C THR A 130 0.96 19.95 -2.53
N ARG A 131 1.18 18.72 -3.02
CA ARG A 131 0.48 18.15 -4.19
C ARG A 131 -0.18 16.84 -3.79
N LEU A 132 -1.47 16.73 -4.06
CA LEU A 132 -2.23 15.50 -3.92
C LEU A 132 -2.20 14.71 -5.23
N LEU A 133 -1.84 13.43 -5.14
CA LEU A 133 -2.02 12.47 -6.22
C LEU A 133 -3.10 11.45 -5.85
N ASP A 134 -3.95 11.18 -6.81
CA ASP A 134 -5.00 10.16 -6.79
C ASP A 134 -5.01 9.40 -8.12
N ALA A 135 -5.96 8.49 -8.32
CA ALA A 135 -6.08 7.71 -9.55
C ALA A 135 -6.24 8.59 -10.81
N GLN A 136 -6.73 9.82 -10.68
CA GLN A 136 -6.94 10.73 -11.83
C GLN A 136 -5.70 11.56 -12.11
N SER A 137 -5.06 12.09 -11.07
CA SER A 137 -3.95 13.02 -11.15
C SER A 137 -2.57 12.35 -11.19
N ASP A 138 -2.46 11.07 -10.83
CA ASP A 138 -1.21 10.32 -10.93
C ASP A 138 -0.73 10.22 -12.39
N PRO A 139 0.44 10.80 -12.73
CA PRO A 139 0.95 10.79 -14.10
C PRO A 139 1.26 9.38 -14.60
N ASN A 140 1.55 8.45 -13.70
CA ASN A 140 1.93 7.08 -14.00
C ASN A 140 0.75 6.10 -13.99
N LYS A 141 -0.45 6.55 -13.58
CA LYS A 141 -1.66 5.71 -13.47
C LYS A 141 -1.45 4.43 -12.65
N ARG A 142 -0.71 4.54 -11.55
CA ARG A 142 -0.42 3.44 -10.62
C ARG A 142 -1.36 3.41 -9.43
N LEU A 143 -1.90 4.57 -9.04
CA LEU A 143 -2.82 4.68 -7.93
C LEU A 143 -4.21 4.17 -8.32
N SER A 144 -4.82 3.43 -7.40
CA SER A 144 -6.23 3.06 -7.49
C SER A 144 -7.12 4.20 -6.95
N ASP A 145 -8.43 4.07 -7.14
CA ASP A 145 -9.45 4.97 -6.59
C ASP A 145 -9.54 4.96 -5.05
N ARG A 146 -8.75 4.09 -4.40
CA ARG A 146 -8.68 3.91 -2.95
C ARG A 146 -7.36 4.38 -2.34
N GLN A 147 -6.47 4.91 -3.15
CA GLN A 147 -5.14 5.34 -2.75
C GLN A 147 -4.96 6.83 -3.01
N PHE A 148 -4.47 7.54 -2.01
CA PHE A 148 -4.23 8.97 -2.04
C PHE A 148 -2.85 9.24 -1.49
N VAL A 149 -2.05 10.06 -2.19
CA VAL A 149 -0.69 10.39 -1.80
C VAL A 149 -0.53 11.91 -1.76
N LEU A 150 -0.06 12.42 -0.64
CA LEU A 150 0.23 13.84 -0.46
C LEU A 150 1.75 14.04 -0.46
N PHE A 151 2.24 14.82 -1.42
CA PHE A 151 3.62 15.23 -1.50
C PHE A 151 3.78 16.65 -0.99
N PRO A 152 4.55 16.88 0.10
CA PRO A 152 5.12 18.19 0.35
C PRO A 152 6.08 18.53 -0.80
N LEU A 153 5.90 19.65 -1.47
CA LEU A 153 6.75 20.02 -2.62
C LEU A 153 8.11 20.57 -2.21
N GLU A 154 8.27 20.87 -0.92
CA GLU A 154 9.52 21.26 -0.32
C GLU A 154 10.00 20.20 0.67
N ARG A 155 11.31 20.09 0.85
CA ARG A 155 11.93 19.24 1.85
C ARG A 155 11.31 19.50 3.23
N LEU A 156 11.04 18.43 3.97
CA LEU A 156 10.66 18.52 5.38
C LEU A 156 11.87 18.91 6.24
N GLU A 157 11.61 19.52 7.39
CA GLU A 157 12.63 19.85 8.37
C GLU A 157 13.14 18.56 9.05
N TRP A 158 14.43 18.56 9.40
CA TRP A 158 15.05 17.50 10.17
C TRP A 158 14.57 17.50 11.63
N ASN A 159 14.59 16.33 12.26
CA ASN A 159 14.27 16.15 13.69
C ASN A 159 12.98 16.88 14.12
N THR A 160 11.98 16.82 13.26
CA THR A 160 10.73 17.59 13.42
C THR A 160 9.54 16.65 13.40
N ARG A 161 8.61 16.85 14.32
CA ARG A 161 7.34 16.14 14.34
C ARG A 161 6.36 16.79 13.37
N TYR A 162 5.72 15.94 12.59
CA TYR A 162 4.63 16.30 11.69
C TYR A 162 3.34 15.59 12.09
N HIS A 163 2.22 16.25 11.85
CA HIS A 163 0.88 15.74 12.07
C HIS A 163 0.13 15.72 10.75
N ALA A 164 -0.42 14.57 10.41
CA ALA A 164 -1.21 14.38 9.21
C ALA A 164 -2.68 14.19 9.56
N GLU A 165 -3.55 14.68 8.70
CA GLU A 165 -4.99 14.54 8.83
C GLU A 165 -5.59 14.22 7.45
N ALA A 166 -6.36 13.14 7.39
CA ALA A 166 -7.14 12.79 6.21
C ALA A 166 -8.61 12.67 6.59
N VAL A 167 -9.47 13.29 5.80
CA VAL A 167 -10.92 13.21 5.93
C VAL A 167 -11.48 12.56 4.69
N LEU A 168 -12.18 11.44 4.86
CA LEU A 168 -12.74 10.65 3.78
C LEU A 168 -14.24 10.45 3.97
N ASN A 169 -14.94 10.33 2.86
CA ASN A 169 -16.31 9.78 2.83
C ASN A 169 -16.22 8.32 2.36
N LEU A 170 -16.62 7.41 3.22
CA LEU A 170 -16.62 5.97 2.96
C LEU A 170 -18.08 5.48 2.95
N GLY A 171 -18.64 5.31 1.75
CA GLY A 171 -20.01 4.84 1.60
C GLY A 171 -21.06 5.73 2.29
N GLY A 172 -20.86 7.04 2.29
CA GLY A 172 -21.75 8.03 2.92
C GLY A 172 -21.36 8.41 4.36
N SER A 173 -20.42 7.72 4.99
CA SER A 173 -19.94 8.02 6.33
C SER A 173 -18.64 8.83 6.30
N ILE A 174 -18.56 9.91 7.07
CA ILE A 174 -17.33 10.71 7.19
C ILE A 174 -16.42 10.05 8.22
N VAL A 175 -15.19 9.76 7.80
CA VAL A 175 -14.14 9.20 8.62
C VAL A 175 -12.95 10.14 8.64
N GLU A 176 -12.48 10.47 9.83
CA GLU A 176 -11.31 11.30 10.05
C GLU A 176 -10.16 10.43 10.57
N LYS A 177 -9.00 10.50 9.92
CA LYS A 177 -7.79 9.80 10.33
C LYS A 177 -6.70 10.82 10.63
N ARG A 178 -6.17 10.78 11.86
CA ARG A 178 -5.04 11.60 12.30
C ARG A 178 -3.90 10.71 12.73
N TRP A 179 -2.67 11.08 12.34
CA TRP A 179 -1.47 10.40 12.76
C TRP A 179 -0.28 11.36 12.78
N SER A 180 0.81 10.93 13.35
CA SER A 180 2.03 11.73 13.44
C SER A 180 3.26 10.90 13.11
N PHE A 181 4.32 11.59 12.69
CA PHE A 181 5.63 11.00 12.48
C PHE A 181 6.71 12.03 12.80
N THR A 182 7.92 11.56 13.00
CA THR A 182 9.07 12.45 13.25
C THR A 182 10.16 12.14 12.22
N THR A 183 10.67 13.17 11.61
CA THR A 183 11.77 13.06 10.64
C THR A 183 13.08 12.69 11.34
N SER A 184 14.01 12.13 10.55
CA SER A 184 15.35 11.79 11.04
C SER A 184 16.05 13.01 11.63
N SER A 185 16.96 12.79 12.55
CA SER A 185 17.97 13.76 12.91
C SER A 185 18.91 13.97 11.72
N THR A 186 19.51 15.17 11.62
CA THR A 186 20.54 15.44 10.61
C THR A 186 21.60 14.31 10.63
N PRO A 187 22.07 13.87 9.47
CA PRO A 187 23.23 13.01 9.44
C PRO A 187 24.39 13.69 10.16
N ALA A 188 25.04 12.96 11.05
CA ALA A 188 26.24 13.43 11.73
C ALA A 188 27.38 13.61 10.74
#